data_9babc0277b1f9d0f3e641b2702832000
#
_entry.id   9babc0277b1f9d0f3e641b2702832000
#
_cell.length_a   1.000
_cell.length_b   1.000
_cell.length_c   1.000
_cell.angle_alpha   90.00
_cell.angle_beta   90.00
_cell.angle_gamma   90.00
#
_symmetry.space_group_name_H-M   'P 1'
#
loop_
_entity.id
_entity.type
_entity.pdbx_description
1 polymer ?
#
loop_
_entity_poly.entity_id
_entity_poly.type
_entity_poly.pdbx_seq_one_letter_code
_entity_poly.pdbx_strand_id
1 'polypeptide(L)'
;MKIKTLCFILVLLVTGSMGTIHASANDQKVKELDIGDSFDGAEGTMVLQNLKNDKVFIYNNQRSKVRYTPESTFKVANALIGLQTKAVSDEYEVKRWDGVIREFEDWNRDHTLASAMRHSVIWYYQAMARDIGAENMQQYVNLLDYGNRDISGGIDQFWLDSSIKISAREQVQFIENLVEEKLPIDKLHMRTVKRIMINEEADSYVLHGKTGTRLSDMGLGWYVGYIETDKGEWAFATNMDGSGSKAKTITLEALKELDIIEE
;
A
#
# COMPACT_ATOMS: atom_id res chain seq x y z
N MET A 1 13.91 -85.31 -13.60
CA MET A 1 13.15 -84.14 -14.13
C MET A 1 13.57 -82.89 -13.38
N LYS A 2 14.52 -82.11 -13.98
CA LYS A 2 15.13 -80.94 -13.33
C LYS A 2 14.44 -79.67 -13.80
N ILE A 3 13.73 -78.98 -12.89
CA ILE A 3 13.09 -77.74 -13.14
C ILE A 3 14.14 -76.63 -13.03
N LYS A 4 14.39 -75.90 -14.13
CA LYS A 4 15.25 -74.73 -14.14
C LYS A 4 14.39 -73.47 -13.78
N THR A 5 14.68 -72.84 -12.65
CA THR A 5 14.12 -71.64 -12.22
C THR A 5 14.79 -70.47 -12.96
N LEU A 6 14.07 -69.73 -13.76
CA LEU A 6 14.53 -68.53 -14.49
C LEU A 6 14.26 -67.28 -13.63
N CYS A 7 15.35 -66.68 -13.10
CA CYS A 7 15.23 -65.37 -12.42
C CYS A 7 15.17 -64.25 -13.46
N PHE A 8 14.04 -63.54 -13.51
CA PHE A 8 13.91 -62.26 -14.21
C PHE A 8 14.43 -61.13 -13.32
N ILE A 9 15.50 -60.49 -13.76
CA ILE A 9 15.99 -59.25 -13.15
C ILE A 9 15.24 -58.08 -13.80
N LEU A 10 14.38 -57.44 -13.03
CA LEU A 10 13.68 -56.20 -13.44
C LEU A 10 14.60 -55.01 -13.18
N VAL A 11 15.16 -54.45 -14.27
CA VAL A 11 15.90 -53.17 -14.20
C VAL A 11 14.90 -52.01 -14.22
N LEU A 12 14.70 -51.35 -13.08
CA LEU A 12 13.95 -50.10 -13.00
C LEU A 12 14.84 -48.96 -13.49
N LEU A 13 14.56 -48.46 -14.68
CA LEU A 13 15.10 -47.20 -15.18
C LEU A 13 14.37 -46.06 -14.49
N VAL A 14 15.01 -45.45 -13.50
CA VAL A 14 14.55 -44.16 -12.91
C VAL A 14 14.96 -43.05 -13.87
N THR A 15 14.04 -42.60 -14.71
CA THR A 15 14.21 -41.38 -15.50
C THR A 15 14.02 -40.20 -14.57
N GLY A 16 15.11 -39.61 -14.08
CA GLY A 16 15.10 -38.34 -13.36
C GLY A 16 14.62 -37.24 -14.31
N SER A 17 13.37 -36.79 -14.14
CA SER A 17 12.88 -35.56 -14.75
C SER A 17 13.60 -34.37 -14.09
N MET A 18 14.61 -33.82 -14.79
CA MET A 18 15.12 -32.48 -14.48
C MET A 18 14.01 -31.48 -14.75
N GLY A 19 13.28 -31.09 -13.70
CA GLY A 19 12.39 -29.98 -13.75
C GLY A 19 13.19 -28.72 -14.05
N THR A 20 13.07 -28.19 -15.26
CA THR A 20 13.51 -26.85 -15.59
C THR A 20 12.69 -25.90 -14.74
N ILE A 21 13.35 -25.25 -13.77
CA ILE A 21 12.76 -24.11 -13.04
C ILE A 21 12.53 -23.02 -14.09
N HIS A 22 11.29 -22.86 -14.51
CA HIS A 22 10.88 -21.70 -15.29
C HIS A 22 10.93 -20.51 -14.32
N ALA A 23 11.98 -19.70 -14.42
CA ALA A 23 11.95 -18.35 -13.86
C ALA A 23 10.70 -17.65 -14.43
N SER A 24 9.84 -17.19 -13.56
CA SER A 24 8.61 -16.51 -13.94
C SER A 24 8.97 -15.31 -14.81
N ALA A 25 8.23 -15.09 -15.91
CA ALA A 25 8.41 -13.95 -16.82
C ALA A 25 8.30 -12.58 -16.11
N ASN A 26 7.86 -12.55 -14.85
CA ASN A 26 7.80 -11.37 -13.99
C ASN A 26 9.17 -10.90 -13.46
N ASP A 27 10.20 -11.74 -13.39
CA ASP A 27 11.52 -11.33 -12.85
C ASP A 27 12.32 -10.44 -13.82
N GLN A 28 11.97 -10.40 -15.10
CA GLN A 28 12.70 -9.59 -16.10
C GLN A 28 12.37 -8.08 -16.06
N LYS A 29 11.31 -7.66 -15.35
CA LYS A 29 10.87 -6.26 -15.29
C LYS A 29 11.37 -5.52 -14.03
N VAL A 30 11.97 -6.21 -13.06
CA VAL A 30 12.42 -5.62 -11.80
C VAL A 30 13.85 -5.10 -11.96
N LYS A 31 14.07 -3.83 -11.60
CA LYS A 31 15.38 -3.19 -11.47
C LYS A 31 15.65 -2.85 -10.02
N GLU A 32 16.88 -3.03 -9.58
CA GLU A 32 17.33 -2.54 -8.28
C GLU A 32 17.50 -1.02 -8.31
N LEU A 33 17.04 -0.35 -7.24
CA LEU A 33 17.27 1.06 -6.99
C LEU A 33 18.50 1.22 -6.09
N ASP A 34 19.40 2.11 -6.46
CA ASP A 34 20.57 2.48 -5.67
C ASP A 34 20.30 3.82 -4.94
N ILE A 35 19.43 3.76 -3.94
CA ILE A 35 19.03 4.91 -3.12
C ILE A 35 19.28 4.66 -1.62
N GLY A 36 20.23 3.76 -1.31
CA GLY A 36 20.54 3.40 0.08
C GLY A 36 20.94 4.58 0.96
N ASP A 37 21.70 5.51 0.40
CA ASP A 37 22.18 6.69 1.10
C ASP A 37 21.04 7.62 1.55
N SER A 38 19.94 7.71 0.80
CA SER A 38 18.76 8.51 1.15
C SER A 38 18.07 8.04 2.43
N PHE A 39 18.26 6.76 2.81
CA PHE A 39 17.72 6.22 4.07
C PHE A 39 18.56 6.59 5.32
N ASP A 40 19.77 7.16 5.14
CA ASP A 40 20.63 7.65 6.23
C ASP A 40 20.85 6.58 7.32
N GLY A 41 21.14 5.36 6.89
CA GLY A 41 21.39 4.20 7.77
C GLY A 41 20.13 3.58 8.40
N ALA A 42 18.94 4.12 8.16
CA ALA A 42 17.70 3.49 8.59
C ALA A 42 17.34 2.31 7.69
N GLU A 43 16.79 1.23 8.27
CA GLU A 43 16.24 0.13 7.50
C GLU A 43 14.98 0.60 6.75
N GLY A 44 14.93 0.33 5.45
CA GLY A 44 13.79 0.75 4.63
C GLY A 44 13.69 -0.02 3.32
N THR A 45 12.63 0.26 2.59
CA THR A 45 12.41 -0.21 1.21
C THR A 45 11.58 0.80 0.44
N MET A 46 11.81 0.85 -0.87
CA MET A 46 10.93 1.54 -1.81
C MET A 46 10.59 0.60 -2.97
N VAL A 47 9.33 0.61 -3.35
CA VAL A 47 8.83 -0.01 -4.59
C VAL A 47 8.22 1.09 -5.43
N LEU A 48 8.67 1.20 -6.67
CA LEU A 48 8.19 2.16 -7.66
C LEU A 48 7.85 1.41 -8.95
N GLN A 49 6.64 1.60 -9.47
CA GLN A 49 6.16 0.93 -10.67
C GLN A 49 5.65 1.92 -11.70
N ASN A 50 6.16 1.80 -12.94
CA ASN A 50 5.62 2.54 -14.08
C ASN A 50 4.36 1.84 -14.59
N LEU A 51 3.20 2.49 -14.52
CA LEU A 51 1.91 1.89 -14.86
C LEU A 51 1.69 1.72 -16.37
N LYS A 52 2.50 2.36 -17.21
CA LYS A 52 2.40 2.24 -18.68
C LYS A 52 3.10 0.99 -19.22
N ASN A 53 4.17 0.53 -18.57
CA ASN A 53 5.03 -0.55 -19.11
C ASN A 53 5.37 -1.64 -18.09
N ASP A 54 4.79 -1.58 -16.90
CA ASP A 54 4.96 -2.49 -15.75
C ASP A 54 6.43 -2.64 -15.30
N LYS A 55 7.31 -1.68 -15.59
CA LYS A 55 8.67 -1.68 -15.04
C LYS A 55 8.60 -1.38 -13.56
N VAL A 56 9.23 -2.24 -12.76
CA VAL A 56 9.29 -2.11 -11.31
C VAL A 56 10.73 -1.83 -10.90
N PHE A 57 10.90 -0.82 -10.05
CA PHE A 57 12.16 -0.47 -9.43
C PHE A 57 12.03 -0.71 -7.93
N ILE A 58 13.03 -1.36 -7.31
CA ILE A 58 12.96 -1.74 -5.90
C ILE A 58 14.29 -1.47 -5.21
N TYR A 59 14.25 -0.71 -4.11
CA TYR A 59 15.29 -0.72 -3.10
C TYR A 59 14.93 -1.73 -2.01
N ASN A 60 15.88 -2.54 -1.56
CA ASN A 60 15.74 -3.58 -0.54
C ASN A 60 14.57 -4.54 -0.83
N ASN A 61 14.77 -5.39 -1.85
CA ASN A 61 13.80 -6.35 -2.32
C ASN A 61 13.30 -7.33 -1.23
N GLN A 62 14.10 -7.62 -0.20
CA GLN A 62 13.67 -8.51 0.89
C GLN A 62 12.62 -7.82 1.75
N ARG A 63 12.89 -6.58 2.22
CA ARG A 63 11.96 -5.82 3.03
C ARG A 63 10.69 -5.48 2.27
N SER A 64 10.74 -5.29 0.94
CA SER A 64 9.56 -4.98 0.12
C SER A 64 8.46 -6.04 0.18
N LYS A 65 8.78 -7.26 0.61
CA LYS A 65 7.85 -8.40 0.75
C LYS A 65 7.35 -8.58 2.19
N VAL A 66 7.97 -7.91 3.15
CA VAL A 66 7.58 -8.01 4.57
C VAL A 66 6.37 -7.16 4.83
N ARG A 67 5.37 -7.72 5.50
CA ARG A 67 4.14 -7.03 5.87
C ARG A 67 4.30 -6.31 7.20
N TYR A 68 3.96 -5.02 7.20
CA TYR A 68 3.90 -4.14 8.38
C TYR A 68 2.49 -3.57 8.52
N THR A 69 2.16 -3.04 9.70
CA THR A 69 0.90 -2.31 9.89
C THR A 69 0.86 -1.08 8.97
N PRO A 70 -0.25 -0.84 8.26
CA PRO A 70 -0.33 0.25 7.28
C PRO A 70 -0.39 1.64 7.91
N GLU A 71 -0.75 1.73 9.17
CA GLU A 71 -0.94 2.98 9.89
C GLU A 71 -1.91 3.91 9.11
N SER A 72 -1.60 5.19 9.00
CA SER A 72 -2.47 6.12 8.30
C SER A 72 -2.57 5.92 6.78
N THR A 73 -1.79 5.04 6.16
CA THR A 73 -1.99 4.70 4.74
C THR A 73 -3.28 3.91 4.51
N PHE A 74 -3.78 3.17 5.53
CA PHE A 74 -5.08 2.51 5.46
C PHE A 74 -6.25 3.48 5.23
N LYS A 75 -6.09 4.77 5.52
CA LYS A 75 -7.12 5.79 5.27
C LYS A 75 -7.57 5.84 3.82
N VAL A 76 -6.72 5.45 2.86
CA VAL A 76 -7.09 5.35 1.44
C VAL A 76 -8.15 4.26 1.25
N ALA A 77 -7.90 3.04 1.72
CA ALA A 77 -8.86 1.95 1.68
C ALA A 77 -10.12 2.26 2.51
N ASN A 78 -9.95 2.84 3.70
CA ASN A 78 -11.05 3.20 4.58
C ASN A 78 -11.99 4.24 3.92
N ALA A 79 -11.45 5.25 3.20
CA ALA A 79 -12.23 6.23 2.47
C ALA A 79 -13.02 5.58 1.31
N LEU A 80 -12.40 4.68 0.55
CA LEU A 80 -13.07 3.91 -0.50
C LEU A 80 -14.26 3.11 0.06
N ILE A 81 -14.02 2.40 1.17
CA ILE A 81 -15.04 1.59 1.83
C ILE A 81 -16.15 2.48 2.42
N GLY A 82 -15.78 3.59 3.05
CA GLY A 82 -16.72 4.54 3.63
C GLY A 82 -17.69 5.14 2.61
N LEU A 83 -17.18 5.55 1.44
CA LEU A 83 -17.99 6.03 0.32
C LEU A 83 -18.87 4.91 -0.26
N GLN A 84 -18.29 3.72 -0.47
CA GLN A 84 -18.97 2.58 -1.07
C GLN A 84 -20.12 2.05 -0.20
N THR A 85 -19.96 2.06 1.11
CA THR A 85 -20.99 1.62 2.08
C THR A 85 -21.94 2.74 2.50
N LYS A 86 -21.70 3.98 2.01
CA LYS A 86 -22.45 5.18 2.40
C LYS A 86 -22.34 5.53 3.88
N ALA A 87 -21.25 5.14 4.55
CA ALA A 87 -20.88 5.65 5.87
C ALA A 87 -20.47 7.14 5.81
N VAL A 88 -20.10 7.61 4.63
CA VAL A 88 -20.02 9.01 4.23
C VAL A 88 -20.60 9.15 2.81
N SER A 89 -21.27 10.28 2.52
CA SER A 89 -21.94 10.52 1.23
C SER A 89 -20.98 10.99 0.15
N ASP A 90 -20.00 11.82 0.53
CA ASP A 90 -19.01 12.44 -0.37
C ASP A 90 -17.78 12.94 0.42
N GLU A 91 -16.86 13.62 -0.28
CA GLU A 91 -15.65 14.19 0.32
C GLU A 91 -15.90 15.41 1.19
N TYR A 92 -17.08 16.00 1.17
CA TYR A 92 -17.47 17.21 1.92
C TYR A 92 -18.24 16.87 3.19
N GLU A 93 -18.64 15.62 3.40
CA GLU A 93 -19.39 15.23 4.59
C GLU A 93 -18.60 15.48 5.86
N VAL A 94 -19.20 16.27 6.77
CA VAL A 94 -18.59 16.74 8.01
C VAL A 94 -18.87 15.77 9.16
N LYS A 95 -17.82 15.29 9.81
CA LYS A 95 -17.94 14.75 11.17
C LYS A 95 -17.51 15.81 12.17
N ARG A 96 -18.36 16.01 13.19
CA ARG A 96 -18.10 16.99 14.24
C ARG A 96 -17.04 16.49 15.20
N TRP A 97 -16.16 17.39 15.59
CA TRP A 97 -15.17 17.14 16.62
C TRP A 97 -15.86 16.83 17.96
N ASP A 98 -15.34 15.84 18.67
CA ASP A 98 -15.87 15.34 19.94
C ASP A 98 -15.48 16.20 21.16
N GLY A 99 -14.74 17.32 20.95
CA GLY A 99 -14.27 18.21 22.01
C GLY A 99 -13.04 17.70 22.76
N VAL A 100 -12.52 16.51 22.41
CA VAL A 100 -11.30 15.95 23.01
C VAL A 100 -10.08 16.63 22.41
N ILE A 101 -9.29 17.29 23.25
CA ILE A 101 -8.03 17.94 22.83
C ILE A 101 -6.97 16.87 22.60
N ARG A 102 -6.42 16.81 21.39
CA ARG A 102 -5.37 15.92 20.94
C ARG A 102 -4.09 16.68 20.68
N GLU A 103 -2.97 15.98 20.65
CA GLU A 103 -1.63 16.54 20.45
C GLU A 103 -1.49 17.36 19.15
N PHE A 104 -2.09 16.89 18.05
CA PHE A 104 -2.06 17.59 16.78
C PHE A 104 -3.19 18.65 16.74
N GLU A 105 -2.82 19.91 16.68
CA GLU A 105 -3.77 21.05 16.72
C GLU A 105 -4.83 20.93 15.62
N ASP A 106 -4.42 20.58 14.41
CA ASP A 106 -5.32 20.37 13.27
C ASP A 106 -6.42 19.32 13.51
N TRP A 107 -6.25 18.42 14.49
CA TRP A 107 -7.25 17.41 14.81
C TRP A 107 -8.38 17.92 15.72
N ASN A 108 -8.23 19.11 16.31
CA ASN A 108 -9.11 19.67 17.32
C ASN A 108 -10.17 20.60 16.70
N ARG A 109 -10.81 20.15 15.64
CA ARG A 109 -11.87 20.85 14.91
C ARG A 109 -12.71 19.88 14.08
N ASP A 110 -13.84 20.35 13.55
CA ASP A 110 -14.66 19.60 12.58
C ASP A 110 -13.87 19.31 11.30
N HIS A 111 -14.10 18.13 10.73
CA HIS A 111 -13.45 17.73 9.48
C HIS A 111 -14.41 17.15 8.46
N THR A 112 -14.15 17.46 7.18
CA THR A 112 -14.69 16.70 6.04
C THR A 112 -13.81 15.47 5.77
N LEU A 113 -14.28 14.53 4.94
CA LEU A 113 -13.45 13.40 4.50
C LEU A 113 -12.15 13.89 3.84
N ALA A 114 -12.21 14.90 2.98
CA ALA A 114 -11.06 15.49 2.30
C ALA A 114 -10.07 16.12 3.30
N SER A 115 -10.55 16.95 4.24
CA SER A 115 -9.66 17.56 5.24
C SER A 115 -9.09 16.53 6.21
N ALA A 116 -9.85 15.50 6.58
CA ALA A 116 -9.39 14.40 7.42
C ALA A 116 -8.28 13.56 6.73
N MET A 117 -8.36 13.37 5.40
CA MET A 117 -7.28 12.75 4.62
C MET A 117 -6.01 13.60 4.67
N ARG A 118 -6.13 14.90 4.36
CA ARG A 118 -5.02 15.87 4.32
C ARG A 118 -4.28 15.97 5.65
N HIS A 119 -5.02 16.13 6.76
CA HIS A 119 -4.45 16.26 8.11
C HIS A 119 -4.28 14.92 8.84
N SER A 120 -4.55 13.81 8.15
CA SER A 120 -4.40 12.45 8.71
C SER A 120 -5.18 12.21 10.00
N VAL A 121 -6.39 12.78 10.13
CA VAL A 121 -7.20 12.80 11.36
C VAL A 121 -7.66 11.40 11.74
N ILE A 122 -7.09 10.84 12.80
CA ILE A 122 -7.38 9.45 13.22
C ILE A 122 -8.85 9.33 13.67
N TRP A 123 -9.33 10.22 14.55
CA TRP A 123 -10.67 10.10 15.12
C TRP A 123 -11.79 10.12 14.08
N TYR A 124 -11.62 10.88 12.95
CA TYR A 124 -12.57 10.90 11.85
C TYR A 124 -12.72 9.51 11.22
N TYR A 125 -11.57 8.88 10.90
CA TYR A 125 -11.54 7.56 10.27
C TYR A 125 -11.97 6.44 11.22
N GLN A 126 -11.72 6.59 12.51
CA GLN A 126 -12.24 5.69 13.55
C GLN A 126 -13.77 5.77 13.63
N ALA A 127 -14.33 6.99 13.66
CA ALA A 127 -15.78 7.17 13.62
C ALA A 127 -16.39 6.57 12.35
N MET A 128 -15.81 6.86 11.18
CA MET A 128 -16.27 6.30 9.90
C MET A 128 -16.17 4.76 9.88
N ALA A 129 -15.11 4.17 10.43
CA ALA A 129 -14.98 2.71 10.50
C ALA A 129 -16.07 2.07 11.38
N ARG A 130 -16.45 2.73 12.49
CA ARG A 130 -17.59 2.28 13.31
C ARG A 130 -18.92 2.38 12.54
N ASP A 131 -19.11 3.44 11.73
CA ASP A 131 -20.31 3.61 10.89
C ASP A 131 -20.37 2.57 9.75
N ILE A 132 -19.22 2.19 9.16
CA ILE A 132 -19.11 1.10 8.19
C ILE A 132 -19.53 -0.24 8.82
N GLY A 133 -19.13 -0.48 10.07
CA GLY A 133 -19.36 -1.72 10.79
C GLY A 133 -18.41 -2.86 10.42
N ALA A 134 -18.23 -3.81 11.33
CA ALA A 134 -17.23 -4.87 11.19
C ALA A 134 -17.50 -5.82 10.00
N GLU A 135 -18.76 -6.12 9.72
CA GLU A 135 -19.15 -7.02 8.62
C GLU A 135 -18.79 -6.43 7.26
N ASN A 136 -19.21 -5.18 6.97
CA ASN A 136 -18.88 -4.49 5.74
C ASN A 136 -17.37 -4.27 5.62
N MET A 137 -16.71 -3.84 6.71
CA MET A 137 -15.27 -3.62 6.71
C MET A 137 -14.53 -4.91 6.32
N GLN A 138 -14.84 -6.05 6.93
CA GLN A 138 -14.22 -7.33 6.61
C GLN A 138 -14.50 -7.75 5.16
N GLN A 139 -15.75 -7.56 4.70
CA GLN A 139 -16.12 -7.88 3.32
C GLN A 139 -15.27 -7.09 2.32
N TYR A 140 -15.17 -5.76 2.47
CA TYR A 140 -14.42 -4.93 1.53
C TYR A 140 -12.91 -5.09 1.67
N VAL A 141 -12.37 -5.28 2.85
CA VAL A 141 -10.94 -5.61 3.04
C VAL A 141 -10.58 -6.91 2.30
N ASN A 142 -11.48 -7.91 2.31
CA ASN A 142 -11.32 -9.14 1.52
C ASN A 142 -11.43 -8.88 0.00
N LEU A 143 -12.42 -8.10 -0.44
CA LEU A 143 -12.64 -7.76 -1.85
C LEU A 143 -11.48 -6.94 -2.44
N LEU A 144 -10.89 -6.03 -1.65
CA LEU A 144 -9.74 -5.23 -2.03
C LEU A 144 -8.43 -6.02 -1.99
N ASP A 145 -8.44 -7.26 -1.50
CA ASP A 145 -7.24 -8.11 -1.27
C ASP A 145 -6.15 -7.38 -0.46
N TYR A 146 -6.57 -6.61 0.57
CA TYR A 146 -5.68 -5.72 1.28
C TYR A 146 -4.83 -6.46 2.33
N GLY A 147 -3.57 -6.72 1.98
CA GLY A 147 -2.58 -7.34 2.86
C GLY A 147 -3.01 -8.70 3.43
N ASN A 148 -2.89 -8.89 4.76
CA ASN A 148 -3.32 -10.13 5.43
C ASN A 148 -4.83 -10.22 5.70
N ARG A 149 -5.59 -9.15 5.43
CA ARG A 149 -7.05 -9.07 5.58
C ARG A 149 -7.57 -9.28 7.00
N ASP A 150 -6.73 -9.11 8.00
CA ASP A 150 -7.05 -9.35 9.42
C ASP A 150 -7.51 -8.06 10.11
N ILE A 151 -8.80 -7.95 10.42
CA ILE A 151 -9.38 -6.83 11.18
C ILE A 151 -9.69 -7.17 12.65
N SER A 152 -9.17 -8.29 13.16
CA SER A 152 -9.45 -8.78 14.53
C SER A 152 -8.97 -7.85 15.65
N GLY A 153 -8.09 -6.89 15.33
CA GLY A 153 -7.56 -5.91 16.28
C GLY A 153 -8.56 -4.82 16.73
N GLY A 154 -9.83 -4.93 16.32
CA GLY A 154 -10.89 -3.98 16.66
C GLY A 154 -11.24 -3.03 15.52
N ILE A 155 -12.55 -2.78 15.31
CA ILE A 155 -13.08 -2.09 14.12
C ILE A 155 -12.46 -0.70 13.86
N ASP A 156 -12.03 -0.01 14.87
CA ASP A 156 -11.46 1.33 14.80
C ASP A 156 -9.97 1.40 15.18
N GLN A 157 -9.30 0.22 15.35
CA GLN A 157 -7.90 0.10 15.76
C GLN A 157 -7.06 -0.82 14.87
N PHE A 158 -7.66 -1.74 14.12
CA PHE A 158 -6.97 -2.86 13.46
C PHE A 158 -5.84 -2.43 12.50
N TRP A 159 -5.81 -1.16 12.04
CA TRP A 159 -4.76 -0.61 11.15
C TRP A 159 -3.68 0.19 11.88
N LEU A 160 -3.83 0.45 13.19
CA LEU A 160 -2.92 1.23 14.03
C LEU A 160 -2.13 0.28 14.92
N ASP A 161 -0.89 -0.04 14.52
CA ASP A 161 0.00 -0.96 15.26
C ASP A 161 -0.70 -2.26 15.74
N SER A 162 -1.53 -2.85 14.87
CA SER A 162 -2.43 -3.95 15.25
C SER A 162 -2.43 -5.10 14.24
N SER A 163 -3.61 -5.67 13.94
CA SER A 163 -3.73 -6.97 13.26
C SER A 163 -3.51 -6.92 11.75
N ILE A 164 -4.02 -5.89 11.05
CA ILE A 164 -3.85 -5.82 9.61
C ILE A 164 -2.42 -5.43 9.24
N LYS A 165 -1.86 -6.15 8.27
CA LYS A 165 -0.49 -5.91 7.80
C LYS A 165 -0.44 -6.01 6.28
N ILE A 166 0.39 -5.18 5.66
CA ILE A 166 0.57 -5.11 4.21
C ILE A 166 2.04 -4.84 3.87
N SER A 167 2.51 -5.38 2.76
CA SER A 167 3.87 -5.15 2.26
C SER A 167 3.91 -3.97 1.28
N ALA A 168 5.11 -3.43 1.02
CA ALA A 168 5.28 -2.36 0.05
C ALA A 168 4.84 -2.77 -1.37
N ARG A 169 5.07 -4.03 -1.75
CA ARG A 169 4.61 -4.57 -3.03
C ARG A 169 3.08 -4.62 -3.12
N GLU A 170 2.41 -5.08 -2.07
CA GLU A 170 0.94 -5.12 -2.02
C GLU A 170 0.34 -3.71 -1.98
N GLN A 171 1.00 -2.75 -1.34
CA GLN A 171 0.59 -1.33 -1.39
C GLN A 171 0.65 -0.79 -2.82
N VAL A 172 1.75 -1.03 -3.57
CA VAL A 172 1.86 -0.60 -4.97
C VAL A 172 0.78 -1.25 -5.83
N GLN A 173 0.52 -2.55 -5.66
CA GLN A 173 -0.55 -3.24 -6.39
C GLN A 173 -1.94 -2.66 -6.07
N PHE A 174 -2.20 -2.32 -4.81
CA PHE A 174 -3.46 -1.68 -4.40
C PHE A 174 -3.60 -0.29 -5.04
N ILE A 175 -2.53 0.51 -5.06
CA ILE A 175 -2.52 1.84 -5.69
C ILE A 175 -2.67 1.73 -7.21
N GLU A 176 -1.97 0.81 -7.88
CA GLU A 176 -2.15 0.52 -9.30
C GLU A 176 -3.62 0.25 -9.63
N ASN A 177 -4.25 -0.68 -8.89
CA ASN A 177 -5.66 -1.01 -9.08
C ASN A 177 -6.60 0.19 -8.83
N LEU A 178 -6.25 1.09 -7.90
CA LEU A 178 -6.98 2.34 -7.67
C LEU A 178 -6.84 3.31 -8.85
N VAL A 179 -5.60 3.52 -9.35
CA VAL A 179 -5.31 4.43 -10.46
C VAL A 179 -6.04 3.97 -11.73
N GLU A 180 -5.94 2.69 -12.04
CA GLU A 180 -6.56 2.06 -13.20
C GLU A 180 -8.08 1.79 -13.05
N GLU A 181 -8.67 2.17 -11.91
CA GLU A 181 -10.10 1.96 -11.60
C GLU A 181 -10.54 0.48 -11.70
N LYS A 182 -9.65 -0.44 -11.29
CA LYS A 182 -9.86 -1.90 -11.31
C LYS A 182 -10.35 -2.48 -9.98
N LEU A 183 -10.35 -1.66 -8.90
CA LEU A 183 -10.87 -2.13 -7.61
C LEU A 183 -12.38 -2.40 -7.70
N PRO A 184 -12.92 -3.35 -6.90
CA PRO A 184 -14.36 -3.64 -6.84
C PRO A 184 -15.14 -2.58 -6.06
N ILE A 185 -14.98 -1.32 -6.46
CA ILE A 185 -15.52 -0.09 -5.89
C ILE A 185 -16.08 0.74 -7.04
N ASP A 186 -17.15 1.49 -6.79
CA ASP A 186 -17.69 2.43 -7.79
C ASP A 186 -16.62 3.40 -8.29
N LYS A 187 -16.56 3.62 -9.60
CA LYS A 187 -15.56 4.49 -10.22
C LYS A 187 -15.59 5.92 -9.69
N LEU A 188 -16.79 6.43 -9.35
CA LEU A 188 -16.93 7.76 -8.78
C LEU A 188 -16.20 7.84 -7.43
N HIS A 189 -16.34 6.81 -6.58
CA HIS A 189 -15.68 6.75 -5.29
C HIS A 189 -14.15 6.66 -5.43
N MET A 190 -13.65 5.86 -6.39
CA MET A 190 -12.21 5.79 -6.69
C MET A 190 -11.67 7.15 -7.14
N ARG A 191 -12.37 7.86 -8.04
CA ARG A 191 -11.99 9.21 -8.50
C ARG A 191 -12.02 10.23 -7.36
N THR A 192 -13.01 10.14 -6.49
CA THR A 192 -13.10 10.99 -5.29
C THR A 192 -11.89 10.76 -4.38
N VAL A 193 -11.53 9.50 -4.10
CA VAL A 193 -10.38 9.19 -3.25
C VAL A 193 -9.07 9.63 -3.92
N LYS A 194 -8.87 9.40 -5.22
CA LYS A 194 -7.73 9.91 -5.96
C LYS A 194 -7.59 11.43 -5.79
N ARG A 195 -8.68 12.20 -5.93
CA ARG A 195 -8.68 13.66 -5.77
C ARG A 195 -8.29 14.10 -4.35
N ILE A 196 -8.85 13.48 -3.30
CA ILE A 196 -8.53 13.87 -1.91
C ILE A 196 -7.14 13.41 -1.45
N MET A 197 -6.45 12.57 -2.25
CA MET A 197 -5.06 12.17 -2.04
C MET A 197 -4.05 13.19 -2.61
N ILE A 198 -4.49 14.21 -3.37
CA ILE A 198 -3.57 15.21 -3.93
C ILE A 198 -2.79 15.88 -2.80
N ASN A 199 -1.47 15.79 -2.87
CA ASN A 199 -0.53 16.41 -1.93
C ASN A 199 0.14 17.65 -2.53
N GLU A 200 0.33 17.64 -3.86
CA GLU A 200 1.06 18.69 -4.56
C GLU A 200 0.66 18.70 -6.05
N GLU A 201 0.47 19.88 -6.58
CA GLU A 201 0.25 20.13 -8.01
C GLU A 201 1.34 21.10 -8.48
N ALA A 202 2.17 20.66 -9.42
CA ALA A 202 3.20 21.45 -10.08
C ALA A 202 2.94 21.51 -11.57
N ASP A 203 3.70 22.32 -12.32
CA ASP A 203 3.51 22.48 -13.77
C ASP A 203 3.74 21.16 -14.54
N SER A 204 4.61 20.27 -14.05
CA SER A 204 5.03 19.05 -14.73
C SER A 204 4.49 17.76 -14.08
N TYR A 205 3.86 17.84 -12.89
CA TYR A 205 3.31 16.65 -12.21
C TYR A 205 2.20 16.96 -11.22
N VAL A 206 1.40 15.92 -10.92
CA VAL A 206 0.48 15.89 -9.79
C VAL A 206 0.84 14.73 -8.88
N LEU A 207 1.14 15.02 -7.61
CA LEU A 207 1.52 14.04 -6.61
C LEU A 207 0.33 13.69 -5.72
N HIS A 208 -0.05 12.43 -5.71
CA HIS A 208 -1.08 11.85 -4.87
C HIS A 208 -0.46 10.92 -3.84
N GLY A 209 -0.75 11.11 -2.56
CA GLY A 209 -0.12 10.25 -1.57
C GLY A 209 -0.71 10.33 -0.19
N LYS A 210 -0.36 9.34 0.62
CA LYS A 210 -0.70 9.28 2.03
C LYS A 210 0.49 8.81 2.85
N THR A 211 0.86 9.60 3.84
CA THR A 211 1.83 9.21 4.86
C THR A 211 1.20 8.32 5.92
N GLY A 212 1.99 7.46 6.54
CA GLY A 212 1.65 6.72 7.75
C GLY A 212 2.82 6.76 8.72
N THR A 213 2.54 6.92 10.01
CA THR A 213 3.56 6.84 11.06
C THR A 213 2.96 6.05 12.22
N ARG A 214 3.71 5.08 12.74
CA ARG A 214 3.35 4.40 13.98
C ARG A 214 3.65 5.35 15.14
N LEU A 215 2.58 5.92 15.72
CA LEU A 215 2.72 6.96 16.73
C LEU A 215 3.14 6.43 18.09
N SER A 216 3.00 5.12 18.35
CA SER A 216 3.35 4.49 19.64
C SER A 216 4.85 4.58 19.97
N ASP A 217 5.71 4.50 18.95
CA ASP A 217 7.18 4.50 19.10
C ASP A 217 7.94 5.28 18.02
N MET A 218 7.22 5.84 17.03
CA MET A 218 7.78 6.48 15.84
C MET A 218 8.69 5.55 15.01
N GLY A 219 8.57 4.22 15.21
CA GLY A 219 9.45 3.20 14.66
C GLY A 219 9.07 2.67 13.28
N LEU A 220 7.97 3.14 12.69
CA LEU A 220 7.54 2.76 11.34
C LEU A 220 6.94 3.95 10.60
N GLY A 221 7.51 4.29 9.46
CA GLY A 221 7.04 5.32 8.54
C GLY A 221 6.66 4.77 7.17
N TRP A 222 5.61 5.30 6.58
CA TRP A 222 5.12 4.98 5.25
C TRP A 222 4.88 6.24 4.41
N TYR A 223 5.13 6.14 3.12
CA TYR A 223 4.53 7.01 2.11
C TYR A 223 4.10 6.17 0.91
N VAL A 224 2.80 6.23 0.59
CA VAL A 224 2.17 5.39 -0.43
C VAL A 224 1.32 6.27 -1.33
N GLY A 225 1.39 6.05 -2.63
CA GLY A 225 0.63 6.84 -3.58
C GLY A 225 1.05 6.64 -5.02
N TYR A 226 0.78 7.65 -5.83
CA TYR A 226 1.17 7.67 -7.24
C TYR A 226 1.45 9.11 -7.68
N ILE A 227 2.13 9.23 -8.80
CA ILE A 227 2.42 10.52 -9.43
C ILE A 227 2.02 10.46 -10.90
N GLU A 228 1.35 11.51 -11.35
CA GLU A 228 1.01 11.75 -12.75
C GLU A 228 2.02 12.73 -13.33
N THR A 229 2.63 12.39 -14.48
CA THR A 229 3.60 13.22 -15.19
C THR A 229 3.37 13.13 -16.69
N ASP A 230 3.97 14.00 -17.47
CA ASP A 230 3.98 13.93 -18.94
C ASP A 230 4.59 12.62 -19.46
N LYS A 231 5.46 11.98 -18.65
CA LYS A 231 6.13 10.71 -18.98
C LYS A 231 5.29 9.48 -18.62
N GLY A 232 4.13 9.66 -17.96
CA GLY A 232 3.21 8.63 -17.50
C GLY A 232 2.98 8.62 -16.01
N GLU A 233 2.21 7.63 -15.55
CA GLU A 233 1.85 7.45 -14.15
C GLU A 233 2.76 6.43 -13.48
N TRP A 234 3.09 6.68 -12.21
CA TRP A 234 3.94 5.82 -11.41
C TRP A 234 3.34 5.61 -10.03
N ALA A 235 3.10 4.36 -9.66
CA ALA A 235 2.69 4.00 -8.30
C ALA A 235 3.93 3.75 -7.42
N PHE A 236 3.87 4.14 -6.15
CA PHE A 236 4.98 3.97 -5.22
C PHE A 236 4.52 3.57 -3.82
N ALA A 237 5.41 2.88 -3.11
CA ALA A 237 5.30 2.62 -1.68
C ALA A 237 6.70 2.58 -1.06
N THR A 238 6.94 3.50 -0.14
CA THR A 238 8.15 3.55 0.68
C THR A 238 7.78 3.25 2.12
N ASN A 239 8.50 2.31 2.77
CA ASN A 239 8.45 2.17 4.22
C ASN A 239 9.85 2.12 4.81
N MET A 240 9.94 2.58 6.06
CA MET A 240 11.21 2.63 6.77
C MET A 240 11.03 2.61 8.28
N ASP A 241 12.10 2.32 8.99
CA ASP A 241 12.19 2.59 10.42
C ASP A 241 12.32 4.11 10.60
N GLY A 242 11.27 4.76 11.12
CA GLY A 242 11.18 6.20 11.25
C GLY A 242 9.78 6.77 10.96
N SER A 243 9.73 8.00 10.45
CA SER A 243 8.46 8.70 10.23
C SER A 243 7.97 8.65 8.78
N GLY A 244 6.67 8.83 8.59
CA GLY A 244 6.06 8.97 7.27
C GLY A 244 6.54 10.22 6.51
N SER A 245 6.90 11.30 7.22
CA SER A 245 7.52 12.48 6.60
C SER A 245 8.86 12.14 5.97
N LYS A 246 9.72 11.39 6.67
CA LYS A 246 11.01 10.95 6.13
C LYS A 246 10.81 10.02 4.94
N ALA A 247 9.86 9.08 5.01
CA ALA A 247 9.50 8.22 3.88
C ALA A 247 9.04 9.04 2.65
N LYS A 248 8.27 10.13 2.85
CA LYS A 248 7.88 11.06 1.78
C LYS A 248 9.10 11.74 1.16
N THR A 249 10.00 12.27 1.98
CA THR A 249 11.24 12.93 1.49
C THR A 249 12.06 11.98 0.61
N ILE A 250 12.33 10.76 1.10
CA ILE A 250 13.07 9.74 0.33
C ILE A 250 12.38 9.43 -1.01
N THR A 251 11.04 9.31 -1.00
CA THR A 251 10.29 9.06 -2.23
C THR A 251 10.49 10.19 -3.24
N LEU A 252 10.40 11.45 -2.81
CA LEU A 252 10.58 12.60 -3.71
C LEU A 252 12.01 12.70 -4.24
N GLU A 253 13.02 12.44 -3.41
CA GLU A 253 14.42 12.37 -3.84
C GLU A 253 14.62 11.28 -4.91
N ALA A 254 14.12 10.09 -4.68
CA ALA A 254 14.20 9.00 -5.66
C ALA A 254 13.48 9.32 -6.98
N LEU A 255 12.33 10.01 -6.95
CA LEU A 255 11.63 10.44 -8.16
C LEU A 255 12.44 11.48 -8.96
N LYS A 256 13.19 12.36 -8.29
CA LYS A 256 14.11 13.31 -8.92
C LYS A 256 15.34 12.61 -9.52
N GLU A 257 16.01 11.73 -8.77
CA GLU A 257 17.16 10.96 -9.23
C GLU A 257 16.86 10.09 -10.46
N LEU A 258 15.60 9.66 -10.61
CA LEU A 258 15.13 8.89 -11.75
C LEU A 258 14.62 9.76 -12.92
N ASP A 259 14.78 11.10 -12.86
CA ASP A 259 14.25 12.05 -13.85
C ASP A 259 12.74 11.90 -14.10
N ILE A 260 11.96 11.45 -13.09
CA ILE A 260 10.51 11.34 -13.18
C ILE A 260 9.87 12.69 -12.92
N ILE A 261 10.40 13.46 -11.97
CA ILE A 261 10.05 14.86 -11.71
C ILE A 261 11.30 15.75 -11.82
N GLU A 262 11.07 17.01 -12.12
CA GLU A 262 12.13 18.02 -12.17
C GLU A 262 12.53 18.49 -10.76
N GLU A 263 13.71 19.09 -10.62
CA GLU A 263 14.23 19.63 -9.35
C GLU A 263 13.38 20.79 -8.78
#